data_b21d92aa28927e1a9368124dbbe4c20d
#
_entry.id   b21d92aa28927e1a9368124dbbe4c20d
#
_cell.length_a   1.000
_cell.length_b   1.000
_cell.length_c   1.000
_cell.angle_alpha   90.00
_cell.angle_beta   90.00
_cell.angle_gamma   90.00
#
_symmetry.space_group_name_H-M   'P 1'
#
loop_
_entity.id
_entity.type
_entity.pdbx_description
1 polymer ?
#
loop_
_entity_poly.entity_id
_entity_poly.type
_entity_poly.pdbx_seq_one_letter_code
_entity_poly.pdbx_strand_id
1 'polypeptide(L)'
;MLDILRGTPLWVYAVFFILTYYGVSACFKSHESKRSLQITPAIFVVISLVSLKYSQGAAIPLSVYALGLLAGWILALRFYSYQSVERDGERLVLGGTLKVLIVYWGYFAWRYYSGYQATMHPELADEVSAVAWSALGAGLINGLIVGRSFRLLRFFKSDNEAIAPSKPQ
;
A
#
# COMPACT_ATOMS: atom_id res chain seq x y z
N MET A 1 -13.52 -17.36 -19.04
CA MET A 1 -13.46 -15.96 -18.54
C MET A 1 -14.76 -15.51 -17.86
N LEU A 2 -15.93 -15.74 -18.45
CA LEU A 2 -17.22 -15.38 -17.82
C LEU A 2 -17.48 -16.12 -16.50
N ASP A 3 -16.99 -17.34 -16.35
CA ASP A 3 -17.18 -18.14 -15.13
C ASP A 3 -16.37 -17.60 -13.96
N ILE A 4 -15.20 -17.01 -14.20
CA ILE A 4 -14.39 -16.34 -13.19
C ILE A 4 -15.13 -15.10 -12.67
N LEU A 5 -15.74 -14.32 -13.55
CA LEU A 5 -16.53 -13.15 -13.18
C LEU A 5 -17.79 -13.54 -12.40
N ARG A 6 -18.48 -14.62 -12.78
CA ARG A 6 -19.67 -15.11 -12.07
C ARG A 6 -19.35 -15.68 -10.68
N GLY A 7 -18.15 -16.26 -10.51
CA GLY A 7 -17.68 -16.79 -9.24
C GLY A 7 -17.10 -15.74 -8.29
N THR A 8 -16.90 -14.50 -8.76
CA THR A 8 -16.31 -13.44 -7.94
C THR A 8 -17.38 -12.78 -7.06
N PRO A 9 -17.22 -12.76 -5.72
CA PRO A 9 -18.16 -12.11 -4.82
C PRO A 9 -18.31 -10.61 -5.10
N LEU A 10 -19.51 -10.07 -4.93
CA LEU A 10 -19.82 -8.65 -5.20
C LEU A 10 -18.94 -7.66 -4.42
N TRP A 11 -18.51 -8.01 -3.21
CA TRP A 11 -17.63 -7.17 -2.41
C TRP A 11 -16.26 -6.92 -3.05
N VAL A 12 -15.76 -7.86 -3.88
CA VAL A 12 -14.49 -7.71 -4.61
C VAL A 12 -14.59 -6.58 -5.63
N TYR A 13 -15.71 -6.49 -6.32
CA TYR A 13 -15.98 -5.39 -7.26
C TYR A 13 -16.07 -4.05 -6.52
N ALA A 14 -16.74 -4.03 -5.37
CA ALA A 14 -16.81 -2.82 -4.53
C ALA A 14 -15.41 -2.34 -4.13
N VAL A 15 -14.55 -3.24 -3.66
CA VAL A 15 -13.15 -2.92 -3.32
C VAL A 15 -12.38 -2.41 -4.54
N PHE A 16 -12.54 -3.05 -5.70
CA PHE A 16 -11.90 -2.61 -6.95
C PHE A 16 -12.30 -1.18 -7.33
N PHE A 17 -13.59 -0.87 -7.29
CA PHE A 17 -14.07 0.48 -7.62
C PHE A 17 -13.60 1.52 -6.61
N ILE A 18 -13.58 1.19 -5.32
CA ILE A 18 -13.07 2.08 -4.26
C ILE A 18 -11.57 2.36 -4.51
N LEU A 19 -10.74 1.34 -4.71
CA LEU A 19 -9.32 1.50 -4.99
C LEU A 19 -9.06 2.29 -6.28
N THR A 20 -9.86 2.04 -7.31
CA THR A 20 -9.78 2.78 -8.58
C THR A 20 -10.16 4.24 -8.38
N TYR A 21 -11.23 4.54 -7.65
CA TYR A 21 -11.63 5.91 -7.32
C TYR A 21 -10.52 6.67 -6.59
N TYR A 22 -9.95 6.11 -5.53
CA TYR A 22 -8.84 6.74 -4.80
C TYR A 22 -7.57 6.83 -5.65
N GLY A 23 -7.27 5.83 -6.47
CA GLY A 23 -6.14 5.83 -7.37
C GLY A 23 -6.26 6.90 -8.46
N VAL A 24 -7.44 7.04 -9.06
CA VAL A 24 -7.74 8.08 -10.06
C VAL A 24 -7.72 9.48 -9.41
N SER A 25 -8.28 9.62 -8.21
CA SER A 25 -8.19 10.89 -7.46
C SER A 25 -6.74 11.32 -7.23
N ALA A 26 -5.82 10.38 -7.02
CA ALA A 26 -4.39 10.65 -6.87
C ALA A 26 -3.69 11.05 -8.20
N CYS A 27 -4.34 10.84 -9.35
CA CYS A 27 -3.82 11.29 -10.66
C CYS A 27 -4.03 12.80 -10.89
N PHE A 28 -4.90 13.43 -10.12
CA PHE A 28 -5.14 14.88 -10.15
C PHE A 28 -4.44 15.56 -8.98
N LYS A 29 -4.43 16.89 -8.97
CA LYS A 29 -3.97 17.64 -7.80
C LYS A 29 -4.79 17.23 -6.58
N SER A 30 -4.14 16.63 -5.60
CA SER A 30 -4.80 16.12 -4.39
C SER A 30 -4.26 16.82 -3.16
N HIS A 31 -5.18 17.13 -2.23
CA HIS A 31 -4.85 17.67 -0.93
C HIS A 31 -4.74 16.53 0.08
N GLU A 32 -3.51 16.15 0.44
CA GLU A 32 -3.27 15.09 1.40
C GLU A 32 -3.10 15.66 2.82
N SER A 33 -3.92 15.17 3.74
CA SER A 33 -3.79 15.55 5.14
C SER A 33 -2.80 14.63 5.86
N LYS A 34 -2.18 15.14 6.93
CA LYS A 34 -1.27 14.37 7.78
C LYS A 34 -1.94 13.09 8.33
N ARG A 35 -3.23 13.17 8.69
CA ARG A 35 -4.01 12.03 9.19
C ARG A 35 -4.23 10.98 8.12
N SER A 36 -4.58 11.37 6.89
CA SER A 36 -4.76 10.45 5.77
C SER A 36 -3.48 9.67 5.48
N LEU A 37 -2.32 10.35 5.47
CA LEU A 37 -1.01 9.72 5.25
C LEU A 37 -0.60 8.71 6.33
N GLN A 38 -1.17 8.78 7.53
CA GLN A 38 -0.91 7.82 8.61
C GLN A 38 -1.94 6.68 8.61
N ILE A 39 -3.21 7.00 8.43
CA ILE A 39 -4.31 6.04 8.53
C ILE A 39 -4.31 5.07 7.34
N THR A 40 -4.12 5.58 6.13
CA THR A 40 -4.14 4.74 4.92
C THR A 40 -3.15 3.58 4.98
N PRO A 41 -1.83 3.78 5.22
CA PRO A 41 -0.90 2.66 5.31
C PRO A 41 -1.20 1.74 6.49
N ALA A 42 -1.65 2.28 7.63
CA ALA A 42 -2.02 1.47 8.80
C ALA A 42 -3.16 0.49 8.48
N ILE A 43 -4.21 0.94 7.79
CA ILE A 43 -5.31 0.09 7.35
C ILE A 43 -4.82 -1.02 6.43
N PHE A 44 -4.00 -0.71 5.42
CA PHE A 44 -3.48 -1.71 4.48
C PHE A 44 -2.59 -2.75 5.19
N VAL A 45 -1.74 -2.34 6.11
CA VAL A 45 -0.90 -3.24 6.91
C VAL A 45 -1.76 -4.16 7.78
N VAL A 46 -2.75 -3.61 8.50
CA VAL A 46 -3.65 -4.41 9.35
C VAL A 46 -4.43 -5.42 8.53
N ILE A 47 -5.05 -5.01 7.41
CA ILE A 47 -5.78 -5.92 6.52
C ILE A 47 -4.86 -7.02 6.00
N SER A 48 -3.63 -6.69 5.62
CA SER A 48 -2.68 -7.69 5.14
C SER A 48 -2.28 -8.66 6.22
N LEU A 49 -1.97 -8.21 7.43
CA LEU A 49 -1.59 -9.07 8.55
C LEU A 49 -2.71 -10.02 8.94
N VAL A 50 -3.95 -9.53 9.02
CA VAL A 50 -5.13 -10.38 9.30
C VAL A 50 -5.39 -11.39 8.18
N SER A 51 -5.01 -11.05 6.96
CA SER A 51 -5.24 -11.90 5.78
C SER A 51 -4.10 -12.89 5.50
N LEU A 52 -2.99 -12.84 6.25
CA LEU A 52 -1.91 -13.82 6.12
C LEU A 52 -2.40 -15.22 6.56
N LYS A 53 -1.96 -16.24 5.85
CA LYS A 53 -2.20 -17.62 6.24
C LYS A 53 -1.15 -18.05 7.27
N TYR A 54 -1.62 -18.54 8.39
CA TYR A 54 -0.79 -19.02 9.51
C TYR A 54 -0.76 -20.54 9.64
N SER A 55 -1.17 -21.27 8.59
CA SER A 55 -1.24 -22.74 8.58
C SER A 55 0.10 -23.42 8.89
N GLN A 56 1.21 -22.76 8.52
CA GLN A 56 2.58 -23.22 8.76
C GLN A 56 3.25 -22.54 9.98
N GLY A 57 2.44 -22.00 10.89
CA GLY A 57 2.92 -21.18 12.01
C GLY A 57 3.12 -19.71 11.62
N ALA A 58 3.30 -18.85 12.62
CA ALA A 58 3.37 -17.40 12.40
C ALA A 58 4.76 -16.94 11.90
N ALA A 59 5.83 -17.66 12.20
CA ALA A 59 7.20 -17.22 11.96
C ALA A 59 7.50 -17.00 10.46
N ILE A 60 7.14 -17.97 9.61
CA ILE A 60 7.43 -17.92 8.17
C ILE A 60 6.66 -16.78 7.48
N PRO A 61 5.32 -16.67 7.57
CA PRO A 61 4.60 -15.61 6.87
C PRO A 61 4.95 -14.22 7.38
N LEU A 62 5.20 -14.05 8.68
CA LEU A 62 5.56 -12.75 9.24
C LEU A 62 6.97 -12.31 8.84
N SER A 63 7.97 -13.22 8.86
CA SER A 63 9.33 -12.89 8.44
C SER A 63 9.39 -12.53 6.96
N VAL A 64 8.75 -13.32 6.10
CA VAL A 64 8.71 -13.06 4.66
C VAL A 64 7.92 -11.79 4.33
N TYR A 65 6.82 -11.54 5.03
CA TYR A 65 6.07 -10.29 4.93
C TYR A 65 6.92 -9.07 5.32
N ALA A 66 7.67 -9.16 6.43
CA ALA A 66 8.55 -8.09 6.89
C ALA A 66 9.68 -7.81 5.89
N LEU A 67 10.28 -8.85 5.30
CA LEU A 67 11.28 -8.70 4.22
C LEU A 67 10.67 -8.01 3.00
N GLY A 68 9.48 -8.42 2.57
CA GLY A 68 8.74 -7.78 1.50
C GLY A 68 8.45 -6.30 1.79
N LEU A 69 8.00 -5.99 3.01
CA LEU A 69 7.69 -4.64 3.46
C LEU A 69 8.95 -3.74 3.44
N LEU A 70 10.07 -4.23 3.92
CA LEU A 70 11.35 -3.52 3.87
C LEU A 70 11.80 -3.28 2.42
N ALA A 71 11.75 -4.30 1.58
CA ALA A 71 12.10 -4.19 0.17
C ALA A 71 11.19 -3.16 -0.55
N GLY A 72 9.87 -3.22 -0.32
CA GLY A 72 8.91 -2.27 -0.86
C GLY A 72 9.13 -0.85 -0.36
N TRP A 73 9.48 -0.68 0.91
CA TRP A 73 9.82 0.63 1.47
C TRP A 73 11.06 1.25 0.82
N ILE A 74 12.13 0.47 0.68
CA ILE A 74 13.36 0.91 -0.01
C ILE A 74 13.05 1.28 -1.46
N LEU A 75 12.26 0.45 -2.15
CA LEU A 75 11.84 0.70 -3.52
C LEU A 75 11.00 1.98 -3.64
N ALA A 76 10.13 2.25 -2.67
CA ALA A 76 9.32 3.46 -2.63
C ALA A 76 10.16 4.74 -2.58
N LEU A 77 11.31 4.71 -1.89
CA LEU A 77 12.23 5.86 -1.82
C LEU A 77 12.78 6.24 -3.19
N ARG A 78 12.89 5.29 -4.13
CA ARG A 78 13.31 5.54 -5.52
C ARG A 78 12.12 5.76 -6.45
N PHE A 79 11.04 5.01 -6.25
CA PHE A 79 9.87 5.04 -7.13
C PHE A 79 9.07 6.34 -7.04
N TYR A 80 8.85 6.85 -5.82
CA TYR A 80 8.14 8.11 -5.60
C TYR A 80 9.11 9.29 -5.55
N SER A 81 9.40 9.90 -6.71
CA SER A 81 10.12 11.16 -6.81
C SER A 81 9.09 12.29 -6.97
N TYR A 82 8.89 13.08 -5.94
CA TYR A 82 8.01 14.26 -5.99
C TYR A 82 8.85 15.48 -6.34
N GLN A 83 8.57 16.08 -7.50
CA GLN A 83 9.25 17.30 -7.98
C GLN A 83 8.57 18.58 -7.49
N SER A 84 7.29 18.51 -7.14
CA SER A 84 6.52 19.65 -6.63
C SER A 84 5.59 19.18 -5.52
N VAL A 85 5.95 19.50 -4.28
CA VAL A 85 5.09 19.40 -3.12
C VAL A 85 4.91 20.81 -2.60
N GLU A 86 3.70 21.35 -2.70
CA GLU A 86 3.34 22.63 -2.15
C GLU A 86 2.56 22.41 -0.86
N ARG A 87 2.76 23.26 0.13
CA ARG A 87 2.02 23.22 1.37
C ARG A 87 0.93 24.29 1.35
N ASP A 88 -0.29 23.88 1.57
CA ASP A 88 -1.44 24.76 1.79
C ASP A 88 -1.98 24.54 3.21
N GLY A 89 -1.48 25.33 4.15
CA GLY A 89 -1.81 25.22 5.57
C GLY A 89 -1.43 23.86 6.18
N GLU A 90 -2.44 23.09 6.63
CA GLU A 90 -2.27 21.75 7.19
C GLU A 90 -2.31 20.63 6.14
N ARG A 91 -2.39 20.95 4.86
CA ARG A 91 -2.47 19.98 3.76
C ARG A 91 -1.27 20.10 2.84
N LEU A 92 -0.85 18.98 2.25
CA LEU A 92 0.10 18.96 1.15
C LEU A 92 -0.66 18.89 -0.16
N VAL A 93 -0.35 19.82 -1.04
CA VAL A 93 -0.83 19.80 -2.43
C VAL A 93 0.19 19.01 -3.24
N LEU A 94 -0.22 17.85 -3.69
CA LEU A 94 0.60 16.96 -4.50
C LEU A 94 0.24 17.12 -5.97
N GLY A 95 1.24 17.24 -6.82
CA GLY A 95 1.05 17.06 -8.25
C GLY A 95 0.53 15.66 -8.53
N GLY A 96 -0.48 15.53 -9.41
CA GLY A 96 -1.08 14.26 -9.75
C GLY A 96 -0.06 13.21 -10.21
N THR A 97 -0.23 11.95 -9.79
CA THR A 97 0.67 10.87 -10.18
C THR A 97 -0.08 9.55 -10.42
N LEU A 98 0.16 8.95 -11.59
CA LEU A 98 -0.36 7.62 -11.94
C LEU A 98 0.27 6.50 -11.09
N LYS A 99 1.40 6.76 -10.42
CA LYS A 99 2.13 5.75 -9.64
C LYS A 99 1.28 5.16 -8.52
N VAL A 100 0.43 5.97 -7.89
CA VAL A 100 -0.47 5.52 -6.82
C VAL A 100 -1.53 4.57 -7.36
N LEU A 101 -2.13 4.90 -8.50
CA LEU A 101 -3.12 4.05 -9.17
C LEU A 101 -2.51 2.69 -9.54
N ILE A 102 -1.30 2.69 -10.11
CA ILE A 102 -0.58 1.45 -10.48
C ILE A 102 -0.33 0.58 -9.25
N VAL A 103 0.08 1.18 -8.13
CA VAL A 103 0.33 0.42 -6.88
C VAL A 103 -0.96 -0.14 -6.30
N TYR A 104 -2.08 0.61 -6.33
CA TYR A 104 -3.38 0.12 -5.86
C TYR A 104 -3.92 -1.00 -6.73
N TRP A 105 -3.80 -0.89 -8.06
CA TRP A 105 -4.17 -1.96 -8.98
C TRP A 105 -3.26 -3.17 -8.82
N GLY A 106 -1.96 -2.98 -8.62
CA GLY A 106 -1.01 -4.05 -8.32
C GLY A 106 -1.39 -4.80 -7.03
N TYR A 107 -1.77 -4.06 -5.97
CA TYR A 107 -2.27 -4.66 -4.73
C TYR A 107 -3.53 -5.48 -4.96
N PHE A 108 -4.51 -4.93 -5.68
CA PHE A 108 -5.75 -5.63 -5.99
C PHE A 108 -5.49 -6.89 -6.83
N ALA A 109 -4.71 -6.77 -7.90
CA ALA A 109 -4.37 -7.89 -8.77
C ALA A 109 -3.64 -9.01 -8.02
N TRP A 110 -2.69 -8.66 -7.15
CA TRP A 110 -1.97 -9.62 -6.33
C TRP A 110 -2.90 -10.35 -5.35
N ARG A 111 -3.76 -9.61 -4.67
CA ARG A 111 -4.74 -10.18 -3.73
C ARG A 111 -5.74 -11.08 -4.43
N TYR A 112 -6.24 -10.63 -5.58
CA TYR A 112 -7.16 -11.42 -6.38
C TYR A 112 -6.52 -12.70 -6.89
N TYR A 113 -5.31 -12.61 -7.44
CA TYR A 113 -4.56 -13.76 -7.92
C TYR A 113 -4.27 -14.77 -6.80
N SER A 114 -3.79 -14.30 -5.65
CA SER A 114 -3.53 -15.17 -4.50
C SER A 114 -4.80 -15.85 -3.98
N GLY A 115 -5.92 -15.14 -3.95
CA GLY A 115 -7.22 -15.72 -3.57
C GLY A 115 -7.74 -16.74 -4.59
N TYR A 116 -7.59 -16.45 -5.89
CA TYR A 116 -7.95 -17.36 -6.96
C TYR A 116 -7.15 -18.67 -6.91
N GLN A 117 -5.83 -18.57 -6.76
CA GLN A 117 -4.96 -19.74 -6.64
C GLN A 117 -5.32 -20.59 -5.42
N ALA A 118 -5.61 -19.97 -4.28
CA ALA A 118 -6.02 -20.68 -3.08
C ALA A 118 -7.36 -21.42 -3.23
N THR A 119 -8.23 -20.94 -4.14
CA THR A 119 -9.54 -21.57 -4.41
C THR A 119 -9.42 -22.69 -5.44
N MET A 120 -8.59 -22.50 -6.47
CA MET A 120 -8.43 -23.47 -7.55
C MET A 120 -7.50 -24.65 -7.19
N HIS A 121 -6.54 -24.39 -6.32
CA HIS A 121 -5.54 -25.35 -5.85
C HIS A 121 -5.47 -25.37 -4.33
N PRO A 122 -6.54 -25.81 -3.64
CA PRO A 122 -6.58 -25.82 -2.18
C PRO A 122 -5.47 -26.68 -1.58
N GLU A 123 -5.04 -27.74 -2.26
CA GLU A 123 -3.94 -28.60 -1.87
C GLU A 123 -2.58 -27.91 -1.81
N LEU A 124 -2.36 -26.89 -2.66
CA LEU A 124 -1.13 -26.11 -2.70
C LEU A 124 -1.22 -24.83 -1.85
N ALA A 125 -2.43 -24.44 -1.48
CA ALA A 125 -2.68 -23.16 -0.81
C ALA A 125 -2.01 -23.04 0.57
N ASP A 126 -1.73 -24.16 1.22
CA ASP A 126 -1.08 -24.25 2.54
C ASP A 126 0.39 -24.68 2.45
N GLU A 127 0.93 -24.88 1.25
CA GLU A 127 2.37 -25.09 1.10
C GLU A 127 3.17 -23.87 1.54
N VAL A 128 4.34 -24.12 2.13
CA VAL A 128 5.27 -23.07 2.58
C VAL A 128 5.59 -22.08 1.47
N SER A 129 5.78 -22.59 0.25
CA SER A 129 6.06 -21.79 -0.94
C SER A 129 4.93 -20.82 -1.27
N ALA A 130 3.69 -21.27 -1.30
CA ALA A 130 2.51 -20.47 -1.61
C ALA A 130 2.26 -19.40 -0.53
N VAL A 131 2.39 -19.77 0.74
CA VAL A 131 2.28 -18.85 1.88
C VAL A 131 3.37 -17.78 1.81
N ALA A 132 4.63 -18.17 1.54
CA ALA A 132 5.75 -17.24 1.42
C ALA A 132 5.57 -16.27 0.26
N TRP A 133 5.19 -16.74 -0.93
CA TRP A 133 4.94 -15.87 -2.08
C TRP A 133 3.80 -14.88 -1.83
N SER A 134 2.71 -15.34 -1.25
CA SER A 134 1.57 -14.47 -0.89
C SER A 134 1.99 -13.39 0.11
N ALA A 135 2.75 -13.77 1.15
CA ALA A 135 3.26 -12.86 2.16
C ALA A 135 4.27 -11.85 1.59
N LEU A 136 5.20 -12.30 0.73
CA LEU A 136 6.20 -11.45 0.10
C LEU A 136 5.56 -10.36 -0.75
N GLY A 137 4.64 -10.74 -1.63
CA GLY A 137 3.96 -9.79 -2.51
C GLY A 137 3.09 -8.79 -1.74
N ALA A 138 2.33 -9.26 -0.73
CA ALA A 138 1.56 -8.38 0.14
C ALA A 138 2.48 -7.41 0.91
N GLY A 139 3.59 -7.89 1.45
CA GLY A 139 4.59 -7.08 2.14
C GLY A 139 5.20 -6.03 1.22
N LEU A 140 5.64 -6.41 0.02
CA LEU A 140 6.27 -5.52 -0.95
C LEU A 140 5.35 -4.36 -1.33
N ILE A 141 4.08 -4.66 -1.63
CA ILE A 141 3.13 -3.62 -2.04
C ILE A 141 2.78 -2.71 -0.84
N ASN A 142 2.59 -3.28 0.35
CA ASN A 142 2.40 -2.47 1.56
C ASN A 142 3.62 -1.61 1.88
N GLY A 143 4.83 -2.12 1.64
CA GLY A 143 6.06 -1.37 1.76
C GLY A 143 6.11 -0.14 0.84
N LEU A 144 5.61 -0.27 -0.40
CA LEU A 144 5.47 0.87 -1.32
C LEU A 144 4.50 1.93 -0.78
N ILE A 145 3.37 1.51 -0.20
CA ILE A 145 2.35 2.41 0.37
C ILE A 145 2.91 3.12 1.62
N VAL A 146 3.52 2.36 2.53
CA VAL A 146 4.16 2.90 3.76
C VAL A 146 5.30 3.86 3.42
N GLY A 147 6.17 3.48 2.47
CA GLY A 147 7.30 4.29 2.04
C GLY A 147 6.88 5.61 1.40
N ARG A 148 5.80 5.60 0.59
CA ARG A 148 5.18 6.83 0.08
C ARG A 148 4.76 7.75 1.21
N SER A 149 3.97 7.23 2.14
CA SER A 149 3.44 8.01 3.26
C SER A 149 4.56 8.55 4.15
N PHE A 150 5.57 7.76 4.46
CA PHE A 150 6.71 8.18 5.24
C PHE A 150 7.49 9.31 4.57
N ARG A 151 7.69 9.23 3.26
CA ARG A 151 8.36 10.29 2.50
C ARG A 151 7.58 11.61 2.54
N LEU A 152 6.26 11.55 2.36
CA LEU A 152 5.40 12.73 2.43
C LEU A 152 5.35 13.33 3.84
N LEU A 153 5.33 12.50 4.88
CA LEU A 153 5.37 12.97 6.27
C LEU A 153 6.67 13.70 6.62
N ARG A 154 7.78 13.39 5.97
CA ARG A 154 9.04 14.14 6.15
C ARG A 154 8.93 15.60 5.68
N PHE A 155 8.16 15.88 4.63
CA PHE A 155 7.93 17.26 4.19
C PHE A 155 7.18 18.06 5.25
N PHE A 156 6.21 17.48 5.95
CA PHE A 156 5.55 18.15 7.07
C PHE A 156 6.49 18.49 8.23
N LYS A 157 7.54 17.70 8.44
CA LYS A 157 8.49 17.92 9.53
C LYS A 157 9.54 18.99 9.18
N SER A 158 10.07 18.94 7.96
CA SER A 158 11.11 19.87 7.49
C SER A 158 10.64 21.32 7.50
N ASP A 159 9.40 21.58 7.09
CA ASP A 159 8.84 22.95 7.08
C ASP A 159 8.56 23.49 8.48
N ASN A 160 8.20 22.65 9.43
CA ASN A 160 8.03 23.10 10.82
C ASN A 160 9.37 23.52 11.47
N GLU A 161 10.49 22.94 11.04
CA GLU A 161 11.82 23.35 11.50
C GLU A 161 12.28 24.66 10.85
N ALA A 162 11.84 24.92 9.60
CA ALA A 162 12.16 26.19 8.90
C ALA A 162 11.34 27.40 9.41
N ILE A 163 10.17 27.16 10.02
CA ILE A 163 9.26 28.20 10.54
C ILE A 163 9.50 28.45 12.04
N ALA A 164 10.27 27.59 12.75
CA ALA A 164 10.60 27.82 14.15
C ALA A 164 11.44 29.10 14.28
N PRO A 165 10.97 30.15 15.02
CA PRO A 165 11.74 31.35 15.19
C PRO A 165 13.07 30.99 15.87
N SER A 166 14.18 31.47 15.29
CA SER A 166 15.49 31.40 15.91
C SER A 166 15.38 31.92 17.35
N LYS A 167 15.70 31.07 18.34
CA LYS A 167 15.76 31.51 19.74
C LYS A 167 16.64 32.77 19.81
N PRO A 168 16.14 33.87 20.39
CA PRO A 168 17.01 35.03 20.68
C PRO A 168 18.12 34.58 21.64
N GLN A 169 19.35 34.86 21.24
CA GLN A 169 20.54 34.71 22.11
C GLN A 169 20.51 35.73 23.22
#